data_4f8c88016f60450cc297d011215d830f
#
_entry.id   4f8c88016f60450cc297d011215d830f
#
_cell.length_a   1.000
_cell.length_b   1.000
_cell.length_c   1.000
_cell.angle_alpha   90.00
_cell.angle_beta   90.00
_cell.angle_gamma   90.00
#
_symmetry.space_group_name_H-M   'P 1'
#
loop_
_entity.id
_entity.type
_entity.pdbx_description
1 polymer ?
#
loop_
_entity_poly.entity_id
_entity_poly.type
_entity_poly.pdbx_seq_one_letter_code
_entity_poly.pdbx_strand_id
1 'polypeptide(L)'
;MDMQSDRVGELLDHERFHFFEGDITINREWIEYHVRKCDTVLPLVAIATPATYVKQPLKVFELDFEANLPIVRGCVRHGKRLVFPSTSEVYGMSPDREFDPESSPLVYGPINKPRWIYACAKQLMDRVIHAYGMMEGLDYTLFRPFNWIGSGLDNLNAAKEGSSRVITQFLGHIVRGEPIKLVDGGRQKRAFTYIDDGIDALVKIIDNPRRSREREDLQHRQSRRTTTR
;
A
#
# COMPACT_ATOMS: atom_id res chain seq x y z
N MET A 1 10.58 -6.72 -23.69
CA MET A 1 10.22 -5.36 -23.24
C MET A 1 9.39 -5.54 -22.00
N ASP A 2 9.91 -5.13 -20.86
CA ASP A 2 9.26 -5.42 -19.58
C ASP A 2 8.11 -4.41 -19.33
N MET A 3 6.97 -4.88 -18.82
CA MET A 3 5.79 -4.04 -18.54
C MET A 3 6.08 -2.84 -17.62
N GLN A 4 7.20 -2.82 -16.91
CA GLN A 4 7.61 -1.70 -16.06
C GLN A 4 8.17 -0.54 -16.87
N SER A 5 8.93 -0.79 -17.93
CA SER A 5 9.48 0.27 -18.79
C SER A 5 8.40 1.02 -19.55
N ASP A 6 7.30 0.36 -19.93
CA ASP A 6 6.19 0.99 -20.63
C ASP A 6 5.40 1.99 -19.76
N ARG A 7 5.42 1.80 -18.43
CA ARG A 7 4.70 2.68 -17.49
C ARG A 7 5.43 3.97 -17.14
N VAL A 8 6.74 3.96 -17.24
CA VAL A 8 7.60 5.11 -16.91
C VAL A 8 8.30 5.69 -18.15
N GLY A 9 8.02 5.13 -19.33
CA GLY A 9 8.72 5.44 -20.59
C GLY A 9 8.83 6.94 -20.88
N GLU A 10 7.75 7.68 -20.71
CA GLU A 10 7.74 9.13 -20.93
C GLU A 10 8.58 9.92 -19.90
N LEU A 11 8.86 9.32 -18.74
CA LEU A 11 9.64 9.95 -17.67
C LEU A 11 11.13 9.65 -17.77
N LEU A 12 11.53 8.60 -18.51
CA LEU A 12 12.94 8.16 -18.57
C LEU A 12 13.87 9.24 -19.13
N ASP A 13 13.36 10.09 -20.03
CA ASP A 13 14.12 11.18 -20.64
C ASP A 13 14.09 12.48 -19.81
N HIS A 14 13.38 12.48 -18.68
CA HIS A 14 13.28 13.69 -17.84
C HIS A 14 14.51 13.83 -16.94
N GLU A 15 15.23 14.96 -17.01
CA GLU A 15 16.50 15.20 -16.32
C GLU A 15 16.49 14.97 -14.79
N ARG A 16 15.33 15.13 -14.14
CA ARG A 16 15.15 14.94 -12.70
C ARG A 16 14.56 13.58 -12.33
N PHE A 17 14.32 12.70 -13.31
CA PHE A 17 13.82 11.36 -13.07
C PHE A 17 14.96 10.35 -13.28
N HIS A 18 15.30 9.63 -12.23
CA HIS A 18 16.35 8.61 -12.26
C HIS A 18 15.74 7.26 -11.96
N PHE A 19 15.63 6.42 -12.99
CA PHE A 19 15.13 5.06 -12.87
C PHE A 19 16.28 4.09 -12.68
N PHE A 20 16.14 3.18 -11.72
CA PHE A 20 17.06 2.08 -11.49
C PHE A 20 16.25 0.80 -11.31
N GLU A 21 16.48 -0.18 -12.18
CA GLU A 21 15.88 -1.49 -12.06
C GLU A 21 16.64 -2.33 -11.04
N GLY A 22 15.92 -2.89 -10.06
CA GLY A 22 16.54 -3.71 -9.03
C GLY A 22 15.54 -4.35 -8.08
N ASP A 23 16.05 -5.27 -7.26
CA ASP A 23 15.28 -5.99 -6.25
C ASP A 23 15.73 -5.55 -4.85
N ILE A 24 14.80 -5.10 -4.02
CA ILE A 24 15.09 -4.59 -2.67
C ILE A 24 15.62 -5.68 -1.73
N THR A 25 15.42 -6.96 -2.05
CA THR A 25 15.89 -8.08 -1.23
C THR A 25 17.40 -8.31 -1.36
N ILE A 26 18.00 -7.90 -2.49
CA ILE A 26 19.42 -8.14 -2.80
C ILE A 26 20.24 -6.86 -2.95
N ASN A 27 19.65 -5.76 -3.39
CA ASN A 27 20.37 -4.51 -3.68
C ASN A 27 20.54 -3.61 -2.43
N ARG A 28 20.92 -4.17 -1.29
CA ARG A 28 20.96 -3.49 0.02
C ARG A 28 21.90 -2.29 0.05
N GLU A 29 23.10 -2.39 -0.51
CA GLU A 29 24.08 -1.29 -0.55
C GLU A 29 23.60 -0.12 -1.40
N TRP A 30 22.98 -0.40 -2.53
CA TRP A 30 22.37 0.59 -3.39
C TRP A 30 21.22 1.33 -2.68
N ILE A 31 20.35 0.60 -1.99
CA ILE A 31 19.25 1.17 -1.19
C ILE A 31 19.81 2.08 -0.10
N GLU A 32 20.77 1.59 0.69
CA GLU A 32 21.39 2.36 1.77
C GLU A 32 22.02 3.67 1.25
N TYR A 33 22.71 3.59 0.11
CA TYR A 33 23.29 4.76 -0.54
C TYR A 33 22.23 5.80 -0.92
N HIS A 34 21.12 5.37 -1.52
CA HIS A 34 20.06 6.27 -1.97
C HIS A 34 19.21 6.80 -0.81
N VAL A 35 18.90 5.99 0.19
CA VAL A 35 18.25 6.44 1.42
C VAL A 35 19.04 7.58 2.07
N ARG A 36 20.36 7.45 2.12
CA ARG A 36 21.23 8.52 2.66
C ARG A 36 21.16 9.82 1.86
N LYS A 37 20.91 9.76 0.56
CA LYS A 37 20.88 10.95 -0.34
C LYS A 37 19.51 11.61 -0.44
N CYS A 38 18.43 10.87 -0.27
CA CYS A 38 17.08 11.39 -0.42
C CYS A 38 16.63 12.13 0.85
N ASP A 39 15.75 13.11 0.71
CA ASP A 39 15.11 13.78 1.86
C ASP A 39 13.90 13.01 2.36
N THR A 40 13.14 12.42 1.44
CA THR A 40 11.96 11.61 1.72
C THR A 40 12.08 10.24 1.04
N VAL A 41 11.73 9.19 1.77
CA VAL A 41 11.73 7.81 1.27
C VAL A 41 10.30 7.27 1.27
N LEU A 42 9.88 6.73 0.13
CA LEU A 42 8.56 6.14 -0.08
C LEU A 42 8.72 4.68 -0.54
N PRO A 43 8.74 3.68 0.36
CA PRO A 43 8.93 2.28 0.02
C PRO A 43 7.62 1.66 -0.47
N LEU A 44 7.41 1.59 -1.79
CA LEU A 44 6.18 1.10 -2.41
C LEU A 44 6.18 -0.42 -2.68
N VAL A 45 7.28 -1.12 -2.42
CA VAL A 45 7.38 -2.55 -2.72
C VAL A 45 6.57 -3.37 -1.73
N ALA A 46 5.57 -4.08 -2.24
CA ALA A 46 4.72 -4.98 -1.47
C ALA A 46 4.01 -5.98 -2.38
N ILE A 47 3.61 -7.11 -1.81
CA ILE A 47 2.68 -8.05 -2.44
C ILE A 47 1.26 -7.68 -1.97
N ALA A 48 0.46 -7.09 -2.85
CA ALA A 48 -0.90 -6.64 -2.54
C ALA A 48 -1.99 -7.47 -3.26
N THR A 49 -1.72 -8.76 -3.48
CA THR A 49 -2.62 -9.68 -4.20
C THR A 49 -3.15 -10.76 -3.25
N PRO A 50 -4.46 -10.77 -2.91
CA PRO A 50 -5.04 -11.70 -1.94
C PRO A 50 -4.78 -13.19 -2.25
N ALA A 51 -4.76 -13.58 -3.52
CA ALA A 51 -4.45 -14.95 -3.90
C ALA A 51 -3.02 -15.37 -3.47
N THR A 52 -2.07 -14.44 -3.48
CA THR A 52 -0.68 -14.70 -3.07
C THR A 52 -0.58 -14.85 -1.55
N TYR A 53 -1.40 -14.13 -0.77
CA TYR A 53 -1.40 -14.26 0.70
C TYR A 53 -1.68 -15.69 1.15
N VAL A 54 -2.55 -16.38 0.42
CA VAL A 54 -2.92 -17.76 0.74
C VAL A 54 -1.93 -18.77 0.18
N LYS A 55 -1.42 -18.55 -1.03
CA LYS A 55 -0.53 -19.49 -1.72
C LYS A 55 0.94 -19.41 -1.25
N GLN A 56 1.40 -18.22 -0.91
CA GLN A 56 2.80 -17.93 -0.56
C GLN A 56 2.91 -16.97 0.64
N PRO A 57 2.37 -17.35 1.82
CA PRO A 57 2.29 -16.45 2.96
C PRO A 57 3.68 -16.01 3.47
N LEU A 58 4.68 -16.88 3.44
CA LEU A 58 6.03 -16.54 3.88
C LEU A 58 6.66 -15.49 2.95
N LYS A 59 6.50 -15.62 1.64
CA LYS A 59 6.97 -14.62 0.68
C LYS A 59 6.35 -13.24 0.90
N VAL A 60 5.09 -13.20 1.31
CA VAL A 60 4.41 -11.94 1.67
C VAL A 60 5.07 -11.32 2.90
N PHE A 61 5.31 -12.10 3.94
CA PHE A 61 6.01 -11.64 5.15
C PHE A 61 7.44 -11.16 4.84
N GLU A 62 8.21 -11.96 4.11
CA GLU A 62 9.59 -11.66 3.73
C GLU A 62 9.68 -10.33 2.95
N LEU A 63 8.80 -10.12 1.97
CA LEU A 63 8.84 -8.91 1.16
C LEU A 63 8.22 -7.71 1.88
N ASP A 64 7.02 -7.86 2.46
CA ASP A 64 6.26 -6.73 2.99
C ASP A 64 6.78 -6.24 4.35
N PHE A 65 7.44 -7.13 5.11
CA PHE A 65 8.04 -6.78 6.39
C PHE A 65 9.57 -6.82 6.37
N GLU A 66 10.17 -7.99 6.16
CA GLU A 66 11.62 -8.16 6.34
C GLU A 66 12.46 -7.33 5.35
N ALA A 67 12.06 -7.29 4.07
CA ALA A 67 12.79 -6.52 3.05
C ALA A 67 12.60 -5.00 3.21
N ASN A 68 11.46 -4.55 3.74
CA ASN A 68 11.21 -3.14 4.01
C ASN A 68 11.82 -2.63 5.33
N LEU A 69 12.01 -3.50 6.33
CA LEU A 69 12.55 -3.11 7.63
C LEU A 69 13.95 -2.46 7.56
N PRO A 70 14.92 -2.93 6.75
CA PRO A 70 16.20 -2.25 6.55
C PRO A 70 16.06 -0.83 6.00
N ILE A 71 15.06 -0.58 5.13
CA ILE A 71 14.78 0.76 4.58
C ILE A 71 14.31 1.69 5.70
N VAL A 72 13.38 1.25 6.55
CA VAL A 72 12.91 2.00 7.72
C VAL A 72 14.08 2.32 8.65
N ARG A 73 14.92 1.34 8.97
CA ARG A 73 16.13 1.51 9.79
C ARG A 73 17.15 2.47 9.15
N GLY A 74 17.26 2.44 7.83
CA GLY A 74 18.07 3.40 7.07
C GLY A 74 17.57 4.83 7.24
N CYS A 75 16.25 5.05 7.18
CA CYS A 75 15.65 6.35 7.42
C CYS A 75 15.95 6.87 8.84
N VAL A 76 15.83 6.01 9.85
CA VAL A 76 16.20 6.35 11.24
C VAL A 76 17.68 6.74 11.31
N ARG A 77 18.58 5.89 10.82
CA ARG A 77 20.04 6.08 10.88
C ARG A 77 20.51 7.37 10.23
N HIS A 78 19.87 7.75 9.12
CA HIS A 78 20.26 8.91 8.33
C HIS A 78 19.35 10.14 8.54
N GLY A 79 18.43 10.10 9.49
CA GLY A 79 17.50 11.20 9.79
C GLY A 79 16.62 11.57 8.60
N LYS A 80 16.12 10.57 7.85
CA LYS A 80 15.30 10.77 6.66
C LYS A 80 13.83 10.62 6.97
N ARG A 81 13.01 11.41 6.27
CA ARG A 81 11.57 11.31 6.36
C ARG A 81 11.08 10.04 5.67
N LEU A 82 10.19 9.32 6.34
CA LEU A 82 9.56 8.11 5.83
C LEU A 82 8.07 8.36 5.55
N VAL A 83 7.62 8.15 4.31
CA VAL A 83 6.20 8.11 3.96
C VAL A 83 5.85 6.66 3.64
N PHE A 84 5.21 5.96 4.57
CA PHE A 84 5.03 4.52 4.45
C PHE A 84 3.61 4.13 4.04
N PRO A 85 3.47 3.35 2.93
CA PRO A 85 2.17 2.82 2.50
C PRO A 85 1.76 1.63 3.38
N SER A 86 0.92 1.91 4.36
CA SER A 86 0.17 0.91 5.10
C SER A 86 -1.02 0.41 4.26
N THR A 87 -2.09 0.01 4.85
CA THR A 87 -3.28 -0.49 4.15
C THR A 87 -4.51 -0.37 5.03
N SER A 88 -5.68 -0.22 4.41
CA SER A 88 -6.95 -0.34 5.13
C SER A 88 -7.17 -1.75 5.72
N GLU A 89 -6.47 -2.76 5.23
CA GLU A 89 -6.57 -4.13 5.75
C GLU A 89 -6.05 -4.29 7.18
N VAL A 90 -5.28 -3.31 7.71
CA VAL A 90 -4.83 -3.34 9.11
C VAL A 90 -6.00 -3.30 10.11
N TYR A 91 -7.16 -2.75 9.73
CA TYR A 91 -8.35 -2.78 10.57
C TYR A 91 -8.99 -4.18 10.68
N GLY A 92 -8.75 -5.03 9.68
CA GLY A 92 -9.21 -6.41 9.69
C GLY A 92 -10.72 -6.55 9.76
N MET A 93 -11.19 -7.16 10.84
CA MET A 93 -12.60 -7.36 11.19
C MET A 93 -13.06 -6.40 12.29
N SER A 94 -12.53 -5.17 12.31
CA SER A 94 -12.99 -4.16 13.26
C SER A 94 -14.52 -4.01 13.21
N PRO A 95 -15.20 -3.93 14.36
CA PRO A 95 -16.64 -3.74 14.42
C PRO A 95 -17.07 -2.31 14.08
N ASP A 96 -16.13 -1.38 14.00
CA ASP A 96 -16.43 0.02 13.77
C ASP A 96 -17.05 0.26 12.41
N ARG A 97 -18.06 1.10 12.36
CA ARG A 97 -18.71 1.50 11.11
C ARG A 97 -17.84 2.46 10.29
N GLU A 98 -17.13 3.33 10.97
CA GLU A 98 -16.17 4.28 10.43
C GLU A 98 -14.84 4.05 11.16
N PHE A 99 -13.76 3.86 10.41
CA PHE A 99 -12.46 3.59 11.01
C PHE A 99 -11.76 4.87 11.42
N ASP A 100 -11.36 4.92 12.67
CA ASP A 100 -10.50 5.95 13.23
C ASP A 100 -9.07 5.39 13.36
N PRO A 101 -8.04 6.09 12.82
CA PRO A 101 -6.67 5.57 12.83
C PRO A 101 -6.07 5.41 14.23
N GLU A 102 -6.57 6.17 15.22
CA GLU A 102 -5.99 6.17 16.56
C GLU A 102 -6.76 5.28 17.54
N SER A 103 -8.07 5.09 17.34
CA SER A 103 -8.92 4.40 18.31
C SER A 103 -9.56 3.11 17.83
N SER A 104 -9.71 2.91 16.51
CA SER A 104 -10.33 1.69 15.99
C SER A 104 -9.53 0.44 16.32
N PRO A 105 -10.17 -0.63 16.83
CA PRO A 105 -9.50 -1.89 17.10
C PRO A 105 -9.05 -2.57 15.81
N LEU A 106 -7.85 -3.17 15.84
CA LEU A 106 -7.28 -3.93 14.74
C LEU A 106 -7.49 -5.42 15.02
N VAL A 107 -8.52 -6.03 14.39
CA VAL A 107 -8.99 -7.38 14.71
C VAL A 107 -8.71 -8.35 13.56
N TYR A 108 -8.03 -9.44 13.85
CA TYR A 108 -7.72 -10.46 12.85
C TYR A 108 -8.33 -11.81 13.19
N GLY A 109 -8.50 -12.63 12.14
CA GLY A 109 -8.98 -13.99 12.29
C GLY A 109 -7.93 -14.94 12.85
N PRO A 110 -8.29 -16.22 13.02
CA PRO A 110 -7.42 -17.22 13.62
C PRO A 110 -6.18 -17.51 12.78
N ILE A 111 -5.10 -17.97 13.45
CA ILE A 111 -3.77 -18.18 12.86
C ILE A 111 -3.79 -19.11 11.64
N ASN A 112 -4.67 -20.11 11.63
CA ASN A 112 -4.80 -21.04 10.51
C ASN A 112 -5.45 -20.45 9.25
N LYS A 113 -5.66 -19.13 9.22
CA LYS A 113 -6.16 -18.39 8.05
C LYS A 113 -5.03 -17.52 7.45
N PRO A 114 -4.22 -18.07 6.53
CA PRO A 114 -3.03 -17.40 5.99
C PRO A 114 -3.34 -16.06 5.28
N ARG A 115 -4.59 -15.82 4.90
CA ARG A 115 -5.01 -14.53 4.33
C ARG A 115 -4.62 -13.32 5.18
N TRP A 116 -4.50 -13.49 6.50
CA TRP A 116 -4.21 -12.38 7.41
C TRP A 116 -2.73 -11.98 7.44
N ILE A 117 -1.83 -12.76 6.83
CA ILE A 117 -0.38 -12.50 6.87
C ILE A 117 -0.02 -11.11 6.37
N TYR A 118 -0.63 -10.65 5.28
CA TYR A 118 -0.41 -9.32 4.72
C TYR A 118 -0.80 -8.21 5.71
N ALA A 119 -2.01 -8.27 6.22
CA ALA A 119 -2.51 -7.29 7.18
C ALA A 119 -1.67 -7.28 8.46
N CYS A 120 -1.26 -8.46 8.97
CA CYS A 120 -0.39 -8.58 10.13
C CYS A 120 1.01 -8.01 9.86
N ALA A 121 1.61 -8.28 8.70
CA ALA A 121 2.92 -7.75 8.31
C ALA A 121 2.90 -6.20 8.24
N LYS A 122 1.88 -5.65 7.60
CA LYS A 122 1.70 -4.19 7.50
C LYS A 122 1.42 -3.55 8.87
N GLN A 123 0.55 -4.15 9.68
CA GLN A 123 0.26 -3.66 11.03
C GLN A 123 1.49 -3.72 11.95
N LEU A 124 2.30 -4.79 11.86
CA LEU A 124 3.54 -4.88 12.61
C LEU A 124 4.52 -3.79 12.17
N MET A 125 4.64 -3.52 10.87
CA MET A 125 5.48 -2.45 10.35
C MET A 125 5.00 -1.07 10.81
N ASP A 126 3.69 -0.78 10.81
CA ASP A 126 3.12 0.45 11.35
C ASP A 126 3.56 0.66 12.81
N ARG A 127 3.50 -0.39 13.65
CA ARG A 127 3.93 -0.33 15.05
C ARG A 127 5.43 -0.10 15.20
N VAL A 128 6.24 -0.75 14.38
CA VAL A 128 7.71 -0.58 14.39
C VAL A 128 8.08 0.85 13.99
N ILE A 129 7.47 1.39 12.93
CA ILE A 129 7.68 2.76 12.49
C ILE A 129 7.27 3.75 13.60
N HIS A 130 6.09 3.54 14.21
CA HIS A 130 5.62 4.33 15.32
C HIS A 130 6.60 4.31 16.52
N ALA A 131 7.11 3.12 16.86
CA ALA A 131 8.10 2.98 17.93
C ALA A 131 9.39 3.75 17.62
N TYR A 132 9.90 3.67 16.40
CA TYR A 132 11.05 4.48 15.97
C TYR A 132 10.76 5.99 16.04
N GLY A 133 9.53 6.42 15.70
CA GLY A 133 9.13 7.81 15.87
C GLY A 133 9.16 8.28 17.32
N MET A 134 8.67 7.45 18.25
CA MET A 134 8.66 7.77 19.68
C MET A 134 10.06 7.71 20.33
N MET A 135 10.84 6.69 19.98
CA MET A 135 12.09 6.37 20.68
C MET A 135 13.32 7.04 20.06
N GLU A 136 13.34 7.20 18.75
CA GLU A 136 14.51 7.63 17.98
C GLU A 136 14.24 8.87 17.10
N GLY A 137 13.03 9.44 17.20
CA GLY A 137 12.68 10.68 16.50
C GLY A 137 12.54 10.55 15.00
N LEU A 138 12.20 9.33 14.48
CA LEU A 138 11.92 9.15 13.06
C LEU A 138 10.76 10.07 12.64
N ASP A 139 11.02 10.89 11.62
CA ASP A 139 9.97 11.66 10.97
C ASP A 139 9.24 10.75 9.97
N TYR A 140 7.96 10.48 10.22
CA TYR A 140 7.19 9.56 9.38
C TYR A 140 5.74 9.98 9.19
N THR A 141 5.17 9.49 8.10
CA THR A 141 3.74 9.49 7.85
C THR A 141 3.31 8.09 7.41
N LEU A 142 2.31 7.52 8.10
CA LEU A 142 1.62 6.31 7.65
C LEU A 142 0.40 6.74 6.84
N PHE A 143 0.22 6.22 5.64
CA PHE A 143 -1.04 6.40 4.91
C PHE A 143 -1.68 5.05 4.60
N ARG A 144 -3.01 4.98 4.71
CA ARG A 144 -3.79 3.73 4.57
C ARG A 144 -4.70 3.82 3.36
N PRO A 145 -4.22 3.46 2.15
CA PRO A 145 -5.05 3.48 0.97
C PRO A 145 -6.19 2.46 1.09
N PHE A 146 -7.38 2.89 0.72
CA PHE A 146 -8.51 2.01 0.46
C PHE A 146 -8.53 1.68 -1.03
N ASN A 147 -9.09 0.59 -1.42
CA ASN A 147 -9.16 0.03 -2.76
C ASN A 147 -9.04 1.07 -3.91
N TRP A 148 -7.83 1.37 -4.33
CA TRP A 148 -7.60 2.29 -5.43
C TRP A 148 -8.09 1.69 -6.73
N ILE A 149 -8.81 2.49 -7.53
CA ILE A 149 -9.34 2.15 -8.84
C ILE A 149 -8.92 3.20 -9.85
N GLY A 150 -8.77 2.81 -11.09
CA GLY A 150 -8.40 3.73 -12.18
C GLY A 150 -7.59 3.06 -13.27
N SER A 151 -7.29 3.82 -14.30
CA SER A 151 -6.46 3.36 -15.43
C SER A 151 -5.06 2.99 -14.96
N GLY A 152 -4.43 2.01 -15.62
CA GLY A 152 -3.05 1.59 -15.36
C GLY A 152 -2.83 0.73 -14.11
N LEU A 153 -3.83 0.54 -13.24
CA LEU A 153 -3.68 -0.28 -12.03
C LEU A 153 -3.73 -1.78 -12.29
N ASP A 154 -4.58 -2.20 -13.21
CA ASP A 154 -4.77 -3.59 -13.63
C ASP A 154 -4.98 -3.64 -15.15
N ASN A 155 -5.02 -4.84 -15.72
CA ASN A 155 -5.38 -5.06 -17.11
C ASN A 155 -6.49 -6.14 -17.24
N LEU A 156 -7.18 -6.15 -18.39
CA LEU A 156 -8.27 -7.09 -18.63
C LEU A 156 -7.80 -8.55 -18.83
N ASN A 157 -6.54 -8.79 -19.14
CA ASN A 157 -5.98 -10.14 -19.20
C ASN A 157 -5.84 -10.72 -17.80
N ALA A 158 -5.33 -9.93 -16.84
CA ALA A 158 -5.30 -10.32 -15.42
C ALA A 158 -6.72 -10.58 -14.87
N ALA A 159 -7.74 -9.87 -15.38
CA ALA A 159 -9.14 -10.15 -15.06
C ALA A 159 -9.59 -11.55 -15.52
N LYS A 160 -9.15 -11.98 -16.70
CA LYS A 160 -9.46 -13.32 -17.24
C LYS A 160 -8.83 -14.43 -16.38
N GLU A 161 -7.63 -14.19 -15.86
CA GLU A 161 -6.92 -15.12 -14.99
C GLU A 161 -7.42 -15.10 -13.53
N GLY A 162 -8.34 -14.19 -13.18
CA GLY A 162 -8.87 -14.04 -11.84
C GLY A 162 -7.87 -13.44 -10.83
N SER A 163 -6.77 -12.85 -11.31
CA SER A 163 -5.72 -12.26 -10.49
C SER A 163 -5.87 -10.76 -10.24
N SER A 164 -6.76 -10.09 -10.99
CA SER A 164 -7.02 -8.65 -10.86
C SER A 164 -7.95 -8.30 -9.69
N ARG A 165 -8.04 -7.00 -9.42
CA ARG A 165 -8.96 -6.44 -8.42
C ARG A 165 -10.42 -6.58 -8.86
N VAL A 166 -11.35 -6.54 -7.90
CA VAL A 166 -12.77 -6.83 -8.12
C VAL A 166 -13.40 -5.98 -9.22
N ILE A 167 -13.12 -4.67 -9.27
CA ILE A 167 -13.69 -3.79 -10.31
C ILE A 167 -13.17 -4.17 -11.69
N THR A 168 -11.89 -4.47 -11.83
CA THR A 168 -11.32 -4.92 -13.10
C THR A 168 -11.89 -6.28 -13.54
N GLN A 169 -12.14 -7.18 -12.59
CA GLN A 169 -12.83 -8.45 -12.87
C GLN A 169 -14.26 -8.20 -13.40
N PHE A 170 -15.01 -7.32 -12.75
CA PHE A 170 -16.37 -6.97 -13.18
C PHE A 170 -16.37 -6.35 -14.57
N LEU A 171 -15.49 -5.39 -14.82
CA LEU A 171 -15.32 -4.79 -16.15
C LEU A 171 -14.95 -5.85 -17.21
N GLY A 172 -14.05 -6.76 -16.87
CA GLY A 172 -13.66 -7.86 -17.76
C GLY A 172 -14.86 -8.77 -18.11
N HIS A 173 -15.70 -9.11 -17.15
CA HIS A 173 -16.93 -9.89 -17.39
C HIS A 173 -17.93 -9.11 -18.26
N ILE A 174 -18.14 -7.82 -17.96
CA ILE A 174 -19.05 -6.97 -18.75
C ILE A 174 -18.61 -6.87 -20.21
N VAL A 175 -17.31 -6.59 -20.45
CA VAL A 175 -16.75 -6.45 -21.81
C VAL A 175 -16.89 -7.76 -22.61
N ARG A 176 -16.80 -8.91 -21.95
CA ARG A 176 -16.94 -10.22 -22.60
C ARG A 176 -18.37 -10.72 -22.67
N GLY A 177 -19.36 -9.98 -22.14
CA GLY A 177 -20.75 -10.45 -22.05
C GLY A 177 -20.94 -11.66 -21.11
N GLU A 178 -20.04 -11.83 -20.15
CA GLU A 178 -20.07 -12.93 -19.17
C GLU A 178 -20.82 -12.53 -17.90
N PRO A 179 -21.45 -13.46 -17.20
CA PRO A 179 -22.07 -13.18 -15.90
C PRO A 179 -21.05 -12.72 -14.86
N ILE A 180 -21.37 -11.65 -14.12
CA ILE A 180 -20.55 -11.19 -12.98
C ILE A 180 -20.67 -12.21 -11.84
N LYS A 181 -19.53 -12.70 -11.36
CA LYS A 181 -19.45 -13.62 -10.22
C LYS A 181 -19.34 -12.84 -8.92
N LEU A 182 -20.34 -12.96 -8.07
CA LEU A 182 -20.34 -12.32 -6.75
C LEU A 182 -19.91 -13.32 -5.68
N VAL A 183 -18.92 -12.95 -4.88
CA VAL A 183 -18.52 -13.73 -3.70
C VAL A 183 -19.55 -13.50 -2.60
N ASP A 184 -20.04 -14.58 -1.98
CA ASP A 184 -21.03 -14.54 -0.88
C ASP A 184 -22.22 -13.62 -1.15
N GLY A 185 -22.75 -13.71 -2.37
CA GLY A 185 -23.92 -12.93 -2.81
C GLY A 185 -23.70 -11.42 -2.94
N GLY A 186 -22.45 -10.96 -2.91
CA GLY A 186 -22.10 -9.55 -3.14
C GLY A 186 -22.48 -8.61 -2.00
N ARG A 187 -22.62 -9.11 -0.79
CA ARG A 187 -23.02 -8.31 0.40
C ARG A 187 -21.92 -7.46 0.99
N GLN A 188 -20.66 -7.68 0.58
CA GLN A 188 -19.51 -6.96 1.09
C GLN A 188 -19.53 -5.50 0.64
N LYS A 189 -19.38 -4.60 1.59
CA LYS A 189 -19.17 -3.17 1.31
C LYS A 189 -17.68 -2.87 1.19
N ARG A 190 -17.30 -2.00 0.25
CA ARG A 190 -15.93 -1.53 0.06
C ARG A 190 -15.94 -0.04 -0.23
N ALA A 191 -15.01 0.68 0.35
CA ALA A 191 -14.70 2.04 -0.07
C ALA A 191 -13.69 1.97 -1.23
N PHE A 192 -13.89 2.81 -2.23
CA PHE A 192 -12.99 2.94 -3.37
C PHE A 192 -12.46 4.36 -3.46
N THR A 193 -11.20 4.48 -3.87
CA THR A 193 -10.55 5.76 -4.13
C THR A 193 -10.09 5.77 -5.58
N TYR A 194 -10.45 6.81 -6.35
CA TYR A 194 -9.92 6.96 -7.69
C TYR A 194 -8.43 7.29 -7.64
N ILE A 195 -7.66 6.75 -8.58
CA ILE A 195 -6.18 6.82 -8.52
C ILE A 195 -5.68 8.25 -8.47
N ASP A 196 -6.25 9.17 -9.23
CA ASP A 196 -5.80 10.56 -9.26
C ASP A 196 -6.03 11.26 -7.92
N ASP A 197 -7.16 10.99 -7.24
CA ASP A 197 -7.41 11.51 -5.88
C ASP A 197 -6.37 10.96 -4.88
N GLY A 198 -6.01 9.68 -5.04
CA GLY A 198 -5.00 9.01 -4.22
C GLY A 198 -3.61 9.61 -4.42
N ILE A 199 -3.22 9.85 -5.67
CA ILE A 199 -1.93 10.46 -6.02
C ILE A 199 -1.87 11.93 -5.56
N ASP A 200 -2.94 12.70 -5.78
CA ASP A 200 -3.00 14.09 -5.31
C ASP A 200 -2.82 14.19 -3.78
N ALA A 201 -3.47 13.30 -3.03
CA ALA A 201 -3.28 13.22 -1.59
C ALA A 201 -1.84 12.83 -1.23
N LEU A 202 -1.23 11.87 -1.92
CA LEU A 202 0.15 11.42 -1.67
C LEU A 202 1.16 12.55 -1.96
N VAL A 203 0.98 13.29 -3.04
CA VAL A 203 1.82 14.47 -3.35
C VAL A 203 1.72 15.50 -2.22
N LYS A 204 0.50 15.81 -1.75
CA LYS A 204 0.30 16.73 -0.62
C LYS A 204 0.96 16.23 0.68
N ILE A 205 0.98 14.92 0.93
CA ILE A 205 1.70 14.32 2.05
C ILE A 205 3.20 14.58 1.91
N ILE A 206 3.75 14.33 0.72
CA ILE A 206 5.19 14.48 0.46
C ILE A 206 5.60 15.96 0.59
N ASP A 207 4.81 16.87 0.05
CA ASP A 207 5.09 18.32 0.02
C ASP A 207 4.89 19.01 1.37
N ASN A 208 4.28 18.35 2.36
CA ASN A 208 3.96 18.92 3.67
C ASN A 208 4.81 18.34 4.81
N PRO A 209 6.10 18.69 4.92
CA PRO A 209 7.00 18.15 5.92
C PRO A 209 6.69 18.62 7.35
N ARG A 210 5.88 19.69 7.54
CA ARG A 210 5.61 20.25 8.88
C ARG A 210 4.57 19.47 9.68
N ARG A 211 3.68 18.72 9.03
CA ARG A 211 2.67 17.87 9.68
C ARG A 211 3.15 16.46 9.99
N SER A 212 4.30 16.06 9.49
CA SER A 212 4.87 14.73 9.72
C SER A 212 5.27 14.49 11.18
N ARG A 213 5.45 15.54 11.99
CA ARG A 213 5.68 15.41 13.45
C ARG A 213 4.39 15.17 14.25
N GLU A 214 3.24 15.52 13.69
CA GLU A 214 1.94 15.16 14.22
C GLU A 214 1.55 13.84 13.57
N ARG A 215 1.40 12.78 14.34
CA ARG A 215 1.07 11.40 13.98
C ARG A 215 -0.25 11.31 13.20
N GLU A 216 -0.29 11.79 11.95
CA GLU A 216 -1.47 11.69 11.11
C GLU A 216 -1.39 10.43 10.24
N ASP A 217 -2.10 9.37 10.68
CA ASP A 217 -2.63 8.36 9.77
C ASP A 217 -3.64 9.05 8.85
N LEU A 218 -3.22 9.43 7.65
CA LEU A 218 -4.14 10.01 6.68
C LEU A 218 -5.04 8.91 6.10
N GLN A 219 -6.16 8.69 6.77
CA GLN A 219 -7.31 8.06 6.12
C GLN A 219 -7.85 9.03 5.08
N HIS A 220 -7.98 8.56 3.87
CA HIS A 220 -8.75 9.29 2.88
C HIS A 220 -10.15 9.58 3.44
N ARG A 221 -10.49 10.86 3.59
CA ARG A 221 -11.81 11.35 4.03
C ARG A 221 -13.00 10.90 3.16
N GLN A 222 -12.79 10.03 2.19
CA GLN A 222 -13.83 9.54 1.30
C GLN A 222 -14.84 8.59 1.94
N SER A 223 -14.56 8.01 3.13
CA SER A 223 -15.57 7.23 3.85
C SER A 223 -16.79 8.08 4.27
N ARG A 224 -16.66 9.40 4.33
CA ARG A 224 -17.77 10.30 4.71
C ARG A 224 -18.76 10.61 3.58
N ARG A 225 -18.44 10.36 2.32
CA ARG A 225 -19.33 10.68 1.18
C ARG A 225 -20.20 9.52 0.70
N THR A 226 -20.00 8.31 1.17
CA THR A 226 -20.76 7.13 0.70
C THR A 226 -21.86 6.70 1.66
N THR A 227 -22.24 7.52 2.64
CA THR A 227 -23.30 7.16 3.60
C THR A 227 -24.58 8.01 3.46
N THR A 228 -24.78 8.66 2.31
CA THR A 228 -26.05 9.35 2.03
C THR A 228 -26.60 8.89 0.69
N ARG A 229 -27.30 7.78 0.67
CA ARG A 229 -28.57 7.40 -0.02
C ARG A 229 -28.75 5.91 -0.08
#